data_48134ac907623f45e04f53a42a28dd3e
#
_entry.id   48134ac907623f45e04f53a42a28dd3e
#
_cell.length_a   1.000
_cell.length_b   1.000
_cell.length_c   1.000
_cell.angle_alpha   90.00
_cell.angle_beta   90.00
_cell.angle_gamma   90.00
#
_symmetry.space_group_name_H-M   'P 1'
#
loop_
_entity.id
_entity.type
_entity.pdbx_description
1 polymer ?
#
loop_
_entity_poly.entity_id
_entity_poly.type
_entity_poly.pdbx_seq_one_letter_code
_entity_poly.pdbx_strand_id
1 'polypeptide(L)'
;MNRLGTFSWCLAALLVAAGCNPTVYEPTPPDHYTDGFIQVPEGWDPPEFPEDNAFTDVRWALGKDLFFDARLSVDGSVSCATCHLPSKAFTAPEMVTPGALGMLGTRNAATLTNAAYQPHFMSEGGVPTLEMQVFVPLQEPSEMAHNIVTACEELAPDYAAQSQAAYGRDLDPFVLTRALATFQRSLLSGSSTWDRWQRGELAVSQAVQQGAALFGADGLACDRCHTPPMFTHHGFANNGLDAVSSDAGRWVLTGNPADS
;
A
#
# COMPACT_ATOMS: atom_id res chain seq x y z
N MET A 1 32.66 60.39 59.24
CA MET A 1 33.06 58.95 59.12
C MET A 1 31.97 58.27 58.36
N ASN A 2 32.18 58.10 57.08
CA ASN A 2 31.18 57.63 56.07
C ASN A 2 31.20 56.11 56.02
N ARG A 3 30.05 55.49 56.11
CA ARG A 3 29.82 54.08 55.73
C ARG A 3 29.02 54.04 54.43
N LEU A 4 29.67 53.62 53.38
CA LEU A 4 29.07 53.29 52.12
C LEU A 4 28.37 51.90 52.21
N GLY A 5 27.08 51.87 51.98
CA GLY A 5 26.28 50.65 51.83
C GLY A 5 26.26 50.20 50.38
N THR A 6 26.75 49.02 50.14
CA THR A 6 26.70 48.34 48.83
C THR A 6 25.31 47.73 48.61
N PHE A 7 24.57 48.24 47.62
CA PHE A 7 23.34 47.60 47.11
C PHE A 7 23.71 46.46 46.15
N SER A 8 23.41 45.26 46.57
CA SER A 8 23.50 44.07 45.72
C SER A 8 22.20 43.88 44.93
N TRP A 9 22.26 44.01 43.63
CA TRP A 9 21.14 43.73 42.73
C TRP A 9 21.16 42.25 42.41
N CYS A 10 20.21 41.48 43.00
CA CYS A 10 19.90 40.11 42.52
C CYS A 10 19.06 40.19 41.26
N LEU A 11 19.66 39.93 40.11
CA LEU A 11 18.93 39.63 38.87
C LEU A 11 18.29 38.23 39.02
N ALA A 12 16.98 38.18 39.21
CA ALA A 12 16.21 36.94 39.06
C ALA A 12 16.00 36.68 37.57
N ALA A 13 16.73 35.71 37.03
CA ALA A 13 16.48 35.18 35.70
C ALA A 13 15.20 34.35 35.71
N LEU A 14 14.14 34.86 35.11
CA LEU A 14 12.95 34.07 34.80
C LEU A 14 13.27 33.11 33.65
N LEU A 15 13.51 31.86 33.98
CA LEU A 15 13.49 30.76 33.00
C LEU A 15 12.04 30.51 32.58
N VAL A 16 11.65 31.05 31.43
CA VAL A 16 10.42 30.64 30.75
C VAL A 16 10.68 29.23 30.18
N ALA A 17 10.24 28.21 30.91
CA ALA A 17 10.15 26.87 30.35
C ALA A 17 9.07 26.88 29.26
N ALA A 18 9.50 26.97 28.00
CA ALA A 18 8.64 26.66 26.88
C ALA A 18 8.30 25.16 26.96
N GLY A 19 7.21 24.83 27.64
CA GLY A 19 6.64 23.50 27.60
C GLY A 19 6.22 23.21 26.17
N CYS A 20 6.89 22.30 25.50
CA CYS A 20 6.35 21.61 24.34
C CYS A 20 5.13 20.86 24.80
N ASN A 21 3.95 21.45 24.61
CA ASN A 21 2.70 20.73 24.76
C ASN A 21 2.60 19.83 23.54
N PRO A 22 2.66 18.49 23.64
CA PRO A 22 2.34 17.65 22.52
C PRO A 22 0.88 17.96 22.18
N THR A 23 0.65 18.52 21.01
CA THR A 23 -0.69 18.63 20.47
C THR A 23 -1.22 17.21 20.36
N VAL A 24 -2.15 16.86 21.23
CA VAL A 24 -2.92 15.63 21.11
C VAL A 24 -3.67 15.76 19.80
N TYR A 25 -3.21 15.02 18.77
CA TYR A 25 -3.91 14.92 17.51
C TYR A 25 -5.19 14.11 17.76
N GLU A 26 -6.33 14.77 17.75
CA GLU A 26 -7.63 14.09 17.70
C GLU A 26 -7.90 13.78 16.22
N PRO A 27 -7.95 12.49 15.82
CA PRO A 27 -8.31 12.14 14.46
C PRO A 27 -9.78 12.55 14.24
N THR A 28 -9.99 13.57 13.41
CA THR A 28 -11.32 13.89 12.89
C THR A 28 -11.70 12.77 11.94
N PRO A 29 -12.87 12.11 12.14
CA PRO A 29 -13.34 11.16 11.15
C PRO A 29 -13.54 11.92 9.82
N PRO A 30 -13.09 11.39 8.70
CA PRO A 30 -13.21 12.07 7.43
C PRO A 30 -14.68 12.08 7.01
N ASP A 31 -15.30 13.25 6.98
CA ASP A 31 -16.59 13.45 6.32
C ASP A 31 -16.49 13.31 4.80
N HIS A 32 -15.26 13.30 4.26
CA HIS A 32 -14.97 13.13 2.83
C HIS A 32 -13.56 12.55 2.68
N TYR A 33 -13.32 11.82 1.59
CA TYR A 33 -11.98 11.40 1.13
C TYR A 33 -11.15 12.64 0.86
N THR A 34 -10.37 13.08 1.82
CA THR A 34 -9.95 14.46 1.96
C THR A 34 -8.58 14.73 1.41
N ASP A 35 -8.53 15.88 0.80
CA ASP A 35 -7.37 16.79 0.71
C ASP A 35 -6.03 16.20 0.24
N GLY A 36 -6.07 15.39 -0.83
CA GLY A 36 -4.86 15.05 -1.58
C GLY A 36 -4.26 13.68 -1.30
N PHE A 37 -4.65 12.96 -0.25
CA PHE A 37 -4.12 11.61 0.03
C PHE A 37 -4.80 10.51 -0.79
N ILE A 38 -6.10 10.60 -1.01
CA ILE A 38 -6.86 9.68 -1.85
C ILE A 38 -7.55 10.48 -2.95
N GLN A 39 -7.06 10.34 -4.17
CA GLN A 39 -7.66 10.94 -5.35
C GLN A 39 -8.48 9.88 -6.08
N VAL A 40 -9.77 9.80 -5.76
CA VAL A 40 -10.68 8.90 -6.45
C VAL A 40 -10.84 9.37 -7.90
N PRO A 41 -10.57 8.51 -8.89
CA PRO A 41 -10.77 8.88 -10.29
C PRO A 41 -12.22 9.27 -10.57
N GLU A 42 -12.43 10.24 -11.44
CA GLU A 42 -13.75 10.70 -11.82
C GLU A 42 -14.61 9.54 -12.36
N GLY A 43 -15.82 9.39 -11.81
CA GLY A 43 -16.76 8.33 -12.17
C GLY A 43 -16.52 6.99 -11.47
N TRP A 44 -15.56 6.91 -10.56
CA TRP A 44 -15.33 5.71 -9.76
C TRP A 44 -15.97 5.85 -8.38
N ASP A 45 -16.42 4.74 -7.83
CA ASP A 45 -16.83 4.70 -6.43
C ASP A 45 -15.61 4.84 -5.52
N PRO A 46 -15.71 5.51 -4.37
CA PRO A 46 -14.64 5.56 -3.38
C PRO A 46 -14.24 4.15 -2.92
N PRO A 47 -12.94 3.92 -2.63
CA PRO A 47 -12.51 2.63 -2.08
C PRO A 47 -13.11 2.40 -0.69
N GLU A 48 -13.52 1.17 -0.43
CA GLU A 48 -14.05 0.78 0.88
C GLU A 48 -12.94 0.59 1.91
N PHE A 49 -13.19 1.11 3.12
CA PHE A 49 -12.35 0.89 4.28
C PHE A 49 -13.13 0.09 5.33
N PRO A 50 -12.52 -0.95 5.95
CA PRO A 50 -13.15 -1.67 7.06
C PRO A 50 -13.45 -0.74 8.24
N GLU A 51 -14.51 -1.05 9.00
CA GLU A 51 -14.89 -0.25 10.19
C GLU A 51 -13.73 -0.12 11.21
N ASP A 52 -12.95 -1.19 11.39
CA ASP A 52 -11.79 -1.22 12.29
C ASP A 52 -10.53 -0.57 11.67
N ASN A 53 -10.61 -0.16 10.40
CA ASN A 53 -9.51 0.48 9.68
C ASN A 53 -10.00 1.65 8.80
N ALA A 54 -10.88 2.51 9.33
CA ALA A 54 -11.29 3.73 8.64
C ALA A 54 -10.08 4.60 8.29
N PHE A 55 -10.16 5.28 7.14
CA PHE A 55 -9.07 6.16 6.69
C PHE A 55 -8.86 7.32 7.65
N THR A 56 -7.59 7.59 7.98
CA THR A 56 -7.12 8.87 8.55
C THR A 56 -5.73 9.18 8.04
N ASP A 57 -5.39 10.48 7.97
CA ASP A 57 -4.07 10.93 7.52
C ASP A 57 -2.93 10.32 8.31
N VAL A 58 -3.12 10.16 9.63
CA VAL A 58 -2.09 9.57 10.51
C VAL A 58 -1.91 8.08 10.28
N ARG A 59 -2.98 7.34 9.96
CA ARG A 59 -2.90 5.92 9.57
C ARG A 59 -2.20 5.77 8.23
N TRP A 60 -2.53 6.64 7.28
CA TRP A 60 -1.88 6.68 5.98
C TRP A 60 -0.39 6.99 6.10
N ALA A 61 -0.01 8.03 6.89
CA ALA A 61 1.38 8.42 7.09
C ALA A 61 2.19 7.28 7.72
N LEU A 62 1.66 6.65 8.77
CA LEU A 62 2.29 5.48 9.39
C LEU A 62 2.46 4.34 8.38
N GLY A 63 1.43 4.04 7.59
CA GLY A 63 1.48 2.99 6.57
C GLY A 63 2.50 3.28 5.48
N LYS A 64 2.61 4.54 5.06
CA LYS A 64 3.63 4.98 4.12
C LYS A 64 5.04 4.79 4.68
N ASP A 65 5.29 5.26 5.90
CA ASP A 65 6.61 5.15 6.52
C ASP A 65 7.02 3.68 6.65
N LEU A 66 6.11 2.81 7.11
CA LEU A 66 6.33 1.36 7.20
C LEU A 66 6.55 0.70 5.82
N PHE A 67 5.88 1.15 4.77
CA PHE A 67 6.04 0.62 3.42
C PHE A 67 7.45 0.80 2.85
N PHE A 68 8.13 1.87 3.25
CA PHE A 68 9.50 2.17 2.86
C PHE A 68 10.56 1.70 3.86
N ASP A 69 10.16 1.15 5.00
CA ASP A 69 11.12 0.70 6.04
C ASP A 69 11.64 -0.70 5.75
N ALA A 70 12.94 -0.79 5.41
CA ALA A 70 13.58 -2.05 5.12
C ALA A 70 13.75 -2.96 6.36
N ARG A 71 13.65 -2.41 7.58
CA ARG A 71 13.73 -3.19 8.83
C ARG A 71 12.55 -4.14 9.03
N LEU A 72 11.52 -4.02 8.19
CA LEU A 72 10.46 -5.03 8.12
C LEU A 72 10.94 -6.36 7.53
N SER A 73 12.10 -6.42 6.86
CA SER A 73 12.73 -7.67 6.46
C SER A 73 13.74 -8.15 7.51
N VAL A 74 13.93 -9.47 7.59
CA VAL A 74 14.74 -10.12 8.64
C VAL A 74 16.19 -9.63 8.72
N ASP A 75 16.75 -9.18 7.59
CA ASP A 75 18.13 -8.69 7.48
C ASP A 75 18.21 -7.18 7.19
N GLY A 76 17.09 -6.48 7.15
CA GLY A 76 17.02 -5.06 6.83
C GLY A 76 17.36 -4.70 5.38
N SER A 77 17.38 -5.66 4.46
CA SER A 77 17.84 -5.46 3.09
C SER A 77 16.73 -5.04 2.11
N VAL A 78 15.48 -5.39 2.39
CA VAL A 78 14.34 -5.11 1.50
C VAL A 78 13.16 -4.50 2.26
N SER A 79 12.46 -3.58 1.61
CA SER A 79 11.18 -3.03 2.04
C SER A 79 10.09 -3.41 1.04
N CYS A 80 8.82 -3.10 1.32
CA CYS A 80 7.76 -3.26 0.32
C CYS A 80 8.09 -2.48 -0.97
N ALA A 81 8.63 -1.26 -0.85
CA ALA A 81 9.03 -0.42 -1.97
C ALA A 81 10.20 -0.98 -2.80
N THR A 82 10.95 -1.95 -2.30
CA THR A 82 12.04 -2.61 -3.04
C THR A 82 11.48 -3.48 -4.17
N CYS A 83 10.37 -4.18 -3.91
CA CYS A 83 9.68 -5.01 -4.90
C CYS A 83 8.53 -4.26 -5.59
N HIS A 84 7.87 -3.35 -4.90
CA HIS A 84 6.77 -2.53 -5.41
C HIS A 84 7.25 -1.09 -5.66
N LEU A 85 8.01 -0.89 -6.77
CA LEU A 85 8.64 0.39 -7.08
C LEU A 85 7.60 1.46 -7.48
N PRO A 86 7.56 2.62 -6.77
CA PRO A 86 6.63 3.69 -7.12
C PRO A 86 6.76 4.19 -8.57
N SER A 87 7.98 4.24 -9.09
CA SER A 87 8.28 4.66 -10.47
C SER A 87 7.81 3.67 -11.53
N LYS A 88 7.34 2.50 -11.13
CA LYS A 88 6.85 1.41 -12.00
C LYS A 88 5.41 1.02 -11.68
N ALA A 89 4.58 1.98 -11.26
CA ALA A 89 3.21 1.72 -10.81
C ALA A 89 3.15 0.68 -9.67
N PHE A 90 4.11 0.72 -8.76
CA PHE A 90 4.22 -0.20 -7.63
C PHE A 90 4.28 -1.69 -8.01
N THR A 91 4.96 -1.99 -9.11
CA THR A 91 5.37 -3.36 -9.53
C THR A 91 6.89 -3.42 -9.69
N ALA A 92 7.44 -4.58 -10.02
CA ALA A 92 8.85 -4.77 -10.34
C ALA A 92 9.05 -4.96 -11.85
N PRO A 93 10.17 -4.44 -12.42
CA PRO A 93 10.52 -4.69 -13.81
C PRO A 93 11.12 -6.09 -14.04
N GLU A 94 11.62 -6.74 -12.99
CA GLU A 94 12.23 -8.07 -13.04
C GLU A 94 11.15 -9.16 -13.06
N MET A 95 11.41 -10.26 -13.75
CA MET A 95 10.51 -11.42 -13.80
C MET A 95 10.26 -12.01 -12.40
N VAL A 96 11.30 -12.03 -11.57
CA VAL A 96 11.23 -12.39 -10.14
C VAL A 96 12.07 -11.39 -9.35
N THR A 97 11.60 -10.99 -8.18
CA THR A 97 12.30 -10.04 -7.31
C THR A 97 13.14 -10.76 -6.28
N PRO A 98 14.38 -10.27 -5.99
CA PRO A 98 15.15 -10.73 -4.85
C PRO A 98 14.47 -10.32 -3.54
N GLY A 99 14.31 -11.27 -2.64
CA GLY A 99 13.89 -11.04 -1.26
C GLY A 99 15.07 -10.88 -0.31
N ALA A 100 14.77 -10.89 0.98
CA ALA A 100 15.76 -10.89 2.05
C ALA A 100 16.69 -12.11 1.95
N LEU A 101 17.88 -12.00 2.51
CA LEU A 101 18.91 -13.05 2.50
C LEU A 101 19.33 -13.49 1.09
N GLY A 102 19.02 -12.70 0.05
CA GLY A 102 19.33 -13.02 -1.35
C GLY A 102 18.46 -14.15 -1.93
N MET A 103 17.38 -14.52 -1.28
CA MET A 103 16.42 -15.50 -1.80
C MET A 103 15.65 -14.92 -2.99
N LEU A 104 15.26 -15.75 -3.93
CA LEU A 104 14.47 -15.35 -5.09
C LEU A 104 13.05 -15.84 -4.93
N GLY A 105 12.09 -14.95 -5.20
CA GLY A 105 10.68 -15.32 -5.37
C GLY A 105 10.45 -16.20 -6.59
N THR A 106 9.22 -16.60 -6.81
CA THR A 106 8.83 -17.46 -7.94
C THR A 106 8.04 -16.70 -9.00
N ARG A 107 7.58 -15.49 -8.67
CA ARG A 107 6.74 -14.65 -9.55
C ARG A 107 7.19 -13.20 -9.49
N ASN A 108 6.72 -12.43 -10.47
CA ASN A 108 6.85 -10.97 -10.47
C ASN A 108 5.99 -10.38 -9.34
N ALA A 109 6.48 -9.29 -8.72
CA ALA A 109 5.68 -8.50 -7.78
C ALA A 109 4.55 -7.79 -8.52
N ALA A 110 3.32 -8.14 -8.22
CA ALA A 110 2.13 -7.54 -8.84
C ALA A 110 2.05 -6.03 -8.53
N THR A 111 1.41 -5.27 -9.42
CA THR A 111 1.13 -3.86 -9.14
C THR A 111 0.20 -3.71 -7.93
N LEU A 112 0.47 -2.70 -7.09
CA LEU A 112 -0.45 -2.29 -6.02
C LEU A 112 -1.43 -1.20 -6.48
N THR A 113 -1.28 -0.70 -7.71
CA THR A 113 -2.19 0.31 -8.24
C THR A 113 -3.60 -0.25 -8.33
N ASN A 114 -4.56 0.49 -7.77
CA ASN A 114 -5.97 0.12 -7.69
C ASN A 114 -6.27 -1.17 -6.88
N ALA A 115 -5.33 -1.61 -6.04
CA ALA A 115 -5.54 -2.78 -5.18
C ALA A 115 -6.77 -2.63 -4.25
N ALA A 116 -7.17 -1.41 -3.95
CA ALA A 116 -8.37 -1.11 -3.17
C ALA A 116 -9.68 -1.71 -3.73
N TYR A 117 -9.73 -1.97 -5.04
CA TYR A 117 -10.90 -2.50 -5.73
C TYR A 117 -10.82 -4.01 -6.00
N GLN A 118 -9.75 -4.66 -5.56
CA GLN A 118 -9.61 -6.11 -5.75
C GLN A 118 -10.41 -6.88 -4.70
N PRO A 119 -11.23 -7.87 -5.10
CA PRO A 119 -12.02 -8.67 -4.17
C PRO A 119 -11.22 -9.75 -3.45
N HIS A 120 -10.01 -10.03 -3.90
CA HIS A 120 -9.08 -11.03 -3.34
C HIS A 120 -7.65 -10.73 -3.76
N PHE A 121 -6.69 -11.21 -2.99
CA PHE A 121 -5.27 -10.93 -3.13
C PHE A 121 -4.46 -12.19 -3.30
N MET A 122 -3.19 -12.03 -3.65
CA MET A 122 -2.26 -13.03 -4.17
C MET A 122 -2.72 -13.56 -5.54
N SER A 123 -1.78 -14.13 -6.31
CA SER A 123 -2.09 -14.62 -7.65
C SER A 123 -3.14 -15.74 -7.65
N GLU A 124 -3.19 -16.50 -6.58
CA GLU A 124 -4.16 -17.58 -6.39
C GLU A 124 -5.51 -17.11 -5.79
N GLY A 125 -5.58 -15.86 -5.30
CA GLY A 125 -6.78 -15.33 -4.67
C GLY A 125 -7.10 -15.94 -3.29
N GLY A 126 -6.09 -16.45 -2.60
CA GLY A 126 -6.26 -17.09 -1.30
C GLY A 126 -6.46 -16.13 -0.13
N VAL A 127 -6.33 -14.83 -0.35
CA VAL A 127 -6.36 -13.82 0.71
C VAL A 127 -7.50 -12.82 0.42
N PRO A 128 -8.45 -12.63 1.36
CA PRO A 128 -9.66 -11.86 1.10
C PRO A 128 -9.52 -10.35 1.36
N THR A 129 -8.52 -9.88 2.11
CA THR A 129 -8.38 -8.46 2.48
C THR A 129 -6.94 -7.99 2.39
N LEU A 130 -6.74 -6.67 2.18
CA LEU A 130 -5.40 -6.07 2.19
C LEU A 130 -4.70 -6.24 3.55
N GLU A 131 -5.44 -6.16 4.65
CA GLU A 131 -4.89 -6.37 5.99
C GLU A 131 -4.30 -7.77 6.16
N MET A 132 -4.95 -8.78 5.59
CA MET A 132 -4.44 -10.15 5.59
C MET A 132 -3.32 -10.36 4.58
N GLN A 133 -3.34 -9.63 3.46
CA GLN A 133 -2.31 -9.74 2.43
C GLN A 133 -0.92 -9.40 2.98
N VAL A 134 -0.82 -8.41 3.85
CA VAL A 134 0.46 -7.99 4.46
C VAL A 134 1.19 -9.13 5.18
N PHE A 135 0.47 -10.09 5.76
CA PHE A 135 1.10 -11.25 6.44
C PHE A 135 1.92 -12.11 5.49
N VAL A 136 1.52 -12.21 4.23
CA VAL A 136 2.14 -13.15 3.30
C VAL A 136 3.56 -12.75 2.96
N PRO A 137 3.83 -11.57 2.33
CA PRO A 137 5.18 -11.17 1.97
C PRO A 137 6.09 -10.99 3.17
N LEU A 138 5.54 -10.62 4.32
CA LEU A 138 6.33 -10.36 5.52
C LEU A 138 6.94 -11.66 6.07
N GLN A 139 6.20 -12.77 6.03
CA GLN A 139 6.63 -14.06 6.57
C GLN A 139 7.19 -15.01 5.51
N GLU A 140 6.96 -14.74 4.21
CA GLU A 140 7.43 -15.62 3.14
C GLU A 140 8.97 -15.64 3.09
N PRO A 141 9.62 -16.83 3.22
CA PRO A 141 11.07 -16.93 3.25
C PRO A 141 11.78 -16.38 2.02
N SER A 142 11.15 -16.39 0.87
CA SER A 142 11.69 -15.85 -0.39
C SER A 142 11.39 -14.36 -0.60
N GLU A 143 10.69 -13.70 0.35
CA GLU A 143 10.38 -12.27 0.30
C GLU A 143 11.03 -11.54 1.49
N MET A 144 10.29 -11.22 2.56
CA MET A 144 10.85 -10.49 3.71
C MET A 144 11.37 -11.39 4.83
N ALA A 145 10.96 -12.67 4.88
CA ALA A 145 11.43 -13.73 5.77
C ALA A 145 11.38 -13.36 7.27
N HIS A 146 10.51 -12.44 7.69
CA HIS A 146 10.49 -11.92 9.05
C HIS A 146 9.22 -12.33 9.80
N ASN A 147 9.36 -12.77 11.05
CA ASN A 147 8.21 -12.99 11.90
C ASN A 147 7.53 -11.66 12.24
N ILE A 148 6.23 -11.52 11.94
CA ILE A 148 5.51 -10.26 12.10
C ILE A 148 5.51 -9.74 13.54
N VAL A 149 5.47 -10.63 14.55
CA VAL A 149 5.49 -10.22 15.96
C VAL A 149 6.85 -9.64 16.32
N THR A 150 7.92 -10.33 15.93
CA THR A 150 9.30 -9.88 16.15
C THR A 150 9.58 -8.55 15.43
N ALA A 151 9.16 -8.42 14.17
CA ALA A 151 9.28 -7.17 13.43
C ALA A 151 8.57 -6.00 14.14
N CYS A 152 7.38 -6.23 14.66
CA CYS A 152 6.67 -5.22 15.44
C CYS A 152 7.40 -4.87 16.74
N GLU A 153 7.90 -5.85 17.49
CA GLU A 153 8.64 -5.63 18.74
C GLU A 153 9.91 -4.82 18.51
N GLU A 154 10.65 -5.10 17.44
CA GLU A 154 11.88 -4.40 17.07
C GLU A 154 11.62 -2.94 16.64
N LEU A 155 10.52 -2.69 15.94
CA LEU A 155 10.17 -1.36 15.42
C LEU A 155 9.34 -0.51 16.40
N ALA A 156 8.69 -1.13 17.39
CA ALA A 156 7.78 -0.45 18.30
C ALA A 156 8.37 0.81 18.97
N PRO A 157 9.64 0.84 19.41
CA PRO A 157 10.20 2.03 20.03
C PRO A 157 10.24 3.25 19.08
N ASP A 158 10.53 3.03 17.80
CA ASP A 158 10.67 4.09 16.81
C ASP A 158 9.31 4.61 16.31
N TYR A 159 8.30 3.74 16.27
CA TYR A 159 6.96 4.05 15.79
C TYR A 159 5.93 4.31 16.91
N ALA A 160 6.34 4.34 18.18
CA ALA A 160 5.43 4.46 19.32
C ALA A 160 4.49 5.67 19.21
N ALA A 161 5.01 6.85 18.92
CA ALA A 161 4.20 8.08 18.83
C ALA A 161 3.21 8.02 17.66
N GLN A 162 3.64 7.54 16.48
CA GLN A 162 2.79 7.43 15.31
C GLN A 162 1.71 6.35 15.50
N SER A 163 2.06 5.22 16.09
CA SER A 163 1.15 4.12 16.39
C SER A 163 0.06 4.54 17.36
N GLN A 164 0.45 5.22 18.46
CA GLN A 164 -0.51 5.78 19.42
C GLN A 164 -1.42 6.82 18.77
N ALA A 165 -0.90 7.72 17.95
CA ALA A 165 -1.70 8.72 17.25
C ALA A 165 -2.69 8.10 16.24
N ALA A 166 -2.27 7.02 15.55
CA ALA A 166 -3.06 6.40 14.50
C ALA A 166 -4.12 5.41 15.03
N TYR A 167 -3.79 4.64 16.06
CA TYR A 167 -4.60 3.52 16.53
C TYR A 167 -4.81 3.48 18.05
N GLY A 168 -4.24 4.42 18.83
CA GLY A 168 -4.37 4.45 20.29
C GLY A 168 -3.69 3.28 21.01
N ARG A 169 -2.70 2.65 20.37
CA ARG A 169 -1.97 1.48 20.89
C ARG A 169 -0.56 1.39 20.33
N ASP A 170 0.27 0.58 20.94
CA ASP A 170 1.64 0.33 20.46
C ASP A 170 1.64 -0.42 19.12
N LEU A 171 2.77 -0.33 18.40
CA LEU A 171 2.95 -1.07 17.15
C LEU A 171 2.90 -2.57 17.42
N ASP A 172 1.92 -3.22 16.84
CA ASP A 172 1.72 -4.67 16.87
C ASP A 172 1.22 -5.15 15.50
N PRO A 173 1.04 -6.45 15.28
CA PRO A 173 0.55 -6.97 14.01
C PRO A 173 -0.79 -6.37 13.55
N PHE A 174 -1.66 -5.98 14.49
CA PHE A 174 -2.92 -5.31 14.14
C PHE A 174 -2.65 -3.92 13.52
N VAL A 175 -1.81 -3.11 14.17
CA VAL A 175 -1.46 -1.77 13.68
C VAL A 175 -0.70 -1.86 12.36
N LEU A 176 0.34 -2.71 12.30
CA LEU A 176 1.18 -2.87 11.13
C LEU A 176 0.36 -3.19 9.87
N THR A 177 -0.47 -4.21 9.95
CA THR A 177 -1.26 -4.68 8.81
C THR A 177 -2.27 -3.64 8.34
N ARG A 178 -2.92 -2.94 9.25
CA ARG A 178 -3.92 -1.92 8.93
C ARG A 178 -3.31 -0.64 8.39
N ALA A 179 -2.19 -0.19 8.95
CA ALA A 179 -1.49 0.98 8.45
C ALA A 179 -1.00 0.75 7.00
N LEU A 180 -0.34 -0.37 6.73
CA LEU A 180 0.10 -0.74 5.38
C LEU A 180 -1.08 -0.89 4.41
N ALA A 181 -2.18 -1.49 4.82
CA ALA A 181 -3.38 -1.61 4.01
C ALA A 181 -4.01 -0.24 3.70
N THR A 182 -4.01 0.70 4.67
CA THR A 182 -4.50 2.06 4.46
C THR A 182 -3.68 2.80 3.41
N PHE A 183 -2.35 2.70 3.46
CA PHE A 183 -1.49 3.28 2.45
C PHE A 183 -1.73 2.64 1.07
N GLN A 184 -1.78 1.31 0.98
CA GLN A 184 -2.01 0.61 -0.28
C GLN A 184 -3.36 0.97 -0.92
N ARG A 185 -4.44 1.16 -0.12
CA ARG A 185 -5.76 1.60 -0.63
C ARG A 185 -5.73 2.98 -1.26
N SER A 186 -4.76 3.82 -0.93
CA SER A 186 -4.62 5.16 -1.52
C SER A 186 -3.95 5.16 -2.89
N LEU A 187 -3.37 4.04 -3.33
CA LEU A 187 -2.63 3.95 -4.58
C LEU A 187 -3.59 3.82 -5.78
N LEU A 188 -4.31 4.88 -6.07
CA LEU A 188 -5.31 4.92 -7.14
C LEU A 188 -4.76 5.53 -8.42
N SER A 189 -5.19 5.01 -9.56
CA SER A 189 -4.87 5.50 -10.89
C SER A 189 -6.07 5.36 -11.82
N GLY A 190 -6.54 6.45 -12.38
CA GLY A 190 -7.66 6.56 -13.30
C GLY A 190 -7.59 7.85 -14.12
N SER A 191 -6.36 8.34 -14.36
CA SER A 191 -6.09 9.55 -15.16
C SER A 191 -5.13 9.28 -16.32
N SER A 192 -5.05 8.04 -16.79
CA SER A 192 -4.26 7.65 -17.96
C SER A 192 -4.78 8.34 -19.23
N THR A 193 -4.02 8.25 -20.32
CA THR A 193 -4.48 8.73 -21.64
C THR A 193 -5.79 8.07 -22.06
N TRP A 194 -5.97 6.79 -21.73
CA TRP A 194 -7.23 6.07 -21.96
C TRP A 194 -8.38 6.70 -21.18
N ASP A 195 -8.23 6.88 -19.86
CA ASP A 195 -9.28 7.43 -19.01
C ASP A 195 -9.70 8.82 -19.46
N ARG A 196 -8.73 9.68 -19.74
CA ARG A 196 -8.95 11.04 -20.22
C ARG A 196 -9.62 11.07 -21.60
N TRP A 197 -9.26 10.14 -22.49
CA TRP A 197 -9.93 9.99 -23.78
C TRP A 197 -11.38 9.54 -23.61
N GLN A 198 -11.63 8.55 -22.77
CA GLN A 198 -13.00 8.08 -22.50
C GLN A 198 -13.91 9.18 -21.91
N ARG A 199 -13.36 10.10 -21.13
CA ARG A 199 -14.07 11.27 -20.61
C ARG A 199 -14.17 12.43 -21.63
N GLY A 200 -13.58 12.28 -22.80
CA GLY A 200 -13.60 13.33 -23.85
C GLY A 200 -12.65 14.52 -23.60
N GLU A 201 -11.73 14.40 -22.66
CA GLU A 201 -10.77 15.45 -22.30
C GLU A 201 -9.65 15.62 -23.33
N LEU A 202 -9.37 14.61 -24.13
CA LEU A 202 -8.36 14.65 -25.17
C LEU A 202 -8.75 13.78 -26.39
N ALA A 203 -8.17 14.09 -27.53
CA ALA A 203 -8.28 13.27 -28.72
C ALA A 203 -7.10 12.30 -28.84
N VAL A 204 -7.35 11.12 -29.37
CA VAL A 204 -6.33 10.12 -29.68
C VAL A 204 -6.27 9.90 -31.21
N SER A 205 -5.16 9.33 -31.68
CA SER A 205 -4.98 9.04 -33.10
C SER A 205 -6.00 7.99 -33.60
N GLN A 206 -6.25 7.98 -34.90
CA GLN A 206 -7.12 6.99 -35.52
C GLN A 206 -6.66 5.55 -35.28
N ALA A 207 -5.35 5.31 -35.22
CA ALA A 207 -4.78 3.99 -34.93
C ALA A 207 -5.15 3.52 -33.49
N VAL A 208 -5.13 4.43 -32.51
CA VAL A 208 -5.56 4.12 -31.13
C VAL A 208 -7.06 3.82 -31.06
N GLN A 209 -7.89 4.59 -31.80
CA GLN A 209 -9.35 4.34 -31.86
C GLN A 209 -9.64 2.98 -32.50
N GLN A 210 -8.94 2.62 -33.57
CA GLN A 210 -9.07 1.31 -34.23
C GLN A 210 -8.61 0.18 -33.30
N GLY A 211 -7.50 0.36 -32.58
CA GLY A 211 -7.03 -0.60 -31.58
C GLY A 211 -8.04 -0.84 -30.47
N ALA A 212 -8.64 0.22 -29.95
CA ALA A 212 -9.69 0.14 -28.95
C ALA A 212 -10.94 -0.59 -29.46
N ALA A 213 -11.35 -0.32 -30.71
CA ALA A 213 -12.47 -1.03 -31.34
C ALA A 213 -12.18 -2.53 -31.53
N LEU A 214 -10.95 -2.89 -31.89
CA LEU A 214 -10.52 -4.29 -32.00
C LEU A 214 -10.47 -4.98 -30.64
N PHE A 215 -10.07 -4.27 -29.58
CA PHE A 215 -9.97 -4.81 -28.23
C PHE A 215 -11.31 -5.33 -27.70
N GLY A 216 -12.41 -4.62 -28.00
CA GLY A 216 -13.78 -5.02 -27.64
C GLY A 216 -14.54 -5.78 -28.73
N ALA A 217 -13.90 -6.12 -29.89
CA ALA A 217 -14.57 -6.81 -30.96
C ALA A 217 -14.81 -8.29 -30.64
N ASP A 218 -15.99 -8.82 -30.98
CA ASP A 218 -16.41 -10.20 -30.70
C ASP A 218 -15.40 -11.27 -31.11
N GLY A 219 -14.63 -11.03 -32.17
CA GLY A 219 -13.64 -11.98 -32.67
C GLY A 219 -12.36 -12.07 -31.84
N LEU A 220 -12.00 -11.00 -31.11
CA LEU A 220 -10.82 -10.94 -30.23
C LEU A 220 -11.22 -11.01 -28.75
N ALA A 221 -12.28 -10.30 -28.38
CA ALA A 221 -12.91 -10.34 -27.06
C ALA A 221 -11.94 -10.17 -25.86
N CYS A 222 -10.92 -9.31 -26.02
CA CYS A 222 -9.93 -9.07 -24.99
C CYS A 222 -10.56 -8.45 -23.72
N ASP A 223 -11.60 -7.64 -23.90
CA ASP A 223 -12.36 -6.97 -22.85
C ASP A 223 -13.17 -7.92 -21.96
N ARG A 224 -13.35 -9.17 -22.35
CA ARG A 224 -13.98 -10.19 -21.47
C ARG A 224 -13.15 -10.48 -20.23
N CYS A 225 -11.82 -10.43 -20.34
CA CYS A 225 -10.92 -10.56 -19.20
C CYS A 225 -10.37 -9.20 -18.75
N HIS A 226 -10.13 -8.30 -19.70
CA HIS A 226 -9.58 -6.97 -19.48
C HIS A 226 -10.67 -5.90 -19.52
N THR A 227 -11.65 -6.00 -18.64
CA THR A 227 -12.84 -5.13 -18.61
C THR A 227 -12.48 -3.72 -18.12
N PRO A 228 -12.73 -2.66 -18.94
CA PRO A 228 -12.57 -1.29 -18.48
C PRO A 228 -13.48 -0.96 -17.28
N PRO A 229 -13.14 0.03 -16.45
CA PRO A 229 -12.01 0.96 -16.58
C PRO A 229 -10.67 0.39 -16.05
N MET A 230 -10.69 -0.63 -15.20
CA MET A 230 -9.48 -1.19 -14.58
C MET A 230 -8.78 -2.25 -15.44
N PHE A 231 -9.35 -2.60 -16.59
CA PHE A 231 -8.84 -3.64 -17.48
C PHE A 231 -8.66 -5.00 -16.82
N THR A 232 -9.58 -5.34 -15.92
CA THR A 232 -9.68 -6.63 -15.25
C THR A 232 -11.14 -6.93 -14.90
N HIS A 233 -11.52 -8.19 -14.92
CA HIS A 233 -12.78 -8.69 -14.36
C HIS A 233 -12.58 -9.32 -12.99
N HIS A 234 -11.35 -9.23 -12.42
CA HIS A 234 -10.93 -9.82 -11.15
C HIS A 234 -11.15 -11.35 -11.04
N GLY A 235 -11.44 -12.03 -12.12
CA GLY A 235 -11.62 -13.48 -12.15
C GLY A 235 -10.32 -14.21 -12.47
N PHE A 236 -10.38 -15.52 -12.35
CA PHE A 236 -9.29 -16.43 -12.72
C PHE A 236 -9.55 -17.03 -14.08
N ALA A 237 -8.51 -17.10 -14.90
CA ALA A 237 -8.58 -17.70 -16.22
C ALA A 237 -7.23 -18.28 -16.61
N ASN A 238 -7.24 -19.45 -17.25
CA ASN A 238 -6.06 -19.96 -17.94
C ASN A 238 -5.94 -19.22 -19.29
N ASN A 239 -4.79 -18.58 -19.53
CA ASN A 239 -4.52 -17.82 -20.76
C ASN A 239 -4.13 -18.70 -21.94
N GLY A 240 -3.91 -19.99 -21.72
CA GLY A 240 -3.57 -20.97 -22.75
C GLY A 240 -2.18 -20.79 -23.38
N LEU A 241 -1.26 -20.06 -22.74
CA LEU A 241 0.09 -19.84 -23.26
C LEU A 241 0.95 -21.09 -23.16
N ASP A 242 0.81 -21.85 -22.08
CA ASP A 242 1.57 -23.05 -21.83
C ASP A 242 0.69 -24.29 -21.95
N ALA A 243 1.14 -25.29 -22.70
CA ALA A 243 0.48 -26.59 -22.75
C ALA A 243 0.59 -27.36 -21.43
N VAL A 244 1.69 -27.13 -20.70
CA VAL A 244 1.93 -27.64 -19.35
C VAL A 244 2.60 -26.51 -18.58
N SER A 245 1.88 -25.91 -17.62
CA SER A 245 2.44 -24.86 -16.78
C SER A 245 3.34 -25.46 -15.69
N SER A 246 4.48 -24.80 -15.44
CA SER A 246 5.32 -25.11 -14.28
C SER A 246 4.78 -24.47 -12.98
N ASP A 247 3.86 -23.52 -13.13
CA ASP A 247 3.14 -22.89 -12.02
C ASP A 247 1.75 -23.54 -11.90
N ALA A 248 1.49 -24.13 -10.77
CA ALA A 248 0.23 -24.81 -10.51
C ALA A 248 -0.96 -23.85 -10.30
N GLY A 249 -0.70 -22.53 -10.29
CA GLY A 249 -1.74 -21.51 -10.18
C GLY A 249 -2.64 -21.69 -8.95
N ARG A 250 -3.93 -21.44 -9.15
CA ARG A 250 -4.95 -21.54 -8.10
C ARG A 250 -5.19 -22.98 -7.60
N TRP A 251 -4.79 -23.98 -8.38
CA TRP A 251 -4.93 -25.40 -8.00
C TRP A 251 -4.31 -25.70 -6.62
N VAL A 252 -3.22 -25.03 -6.23
CA VAL A 252 -2.58 -25.21 -4.91
C VAL A 252 -3.53 -24.93 -3.74
N LEU A 253 -4.55 -24.12 -3.95
CA LEU A 253 -5.56 -23.78 -2.94
C LEU A 253 -6.80 -24.67 -3.03
N THR A 254 -7.24 -24.98 -4.24
CA THR A 254 -8.54 -25.60 -4.48
C THR A 254 -8.47 -27.10 -4.68
N GLY A 255 -7.32 -27.61 -5.13
CA GLY A 255 -7.18 -29.00 -5.58
C GLY A 255 -8.03 -29.33 -6.81
N ASN A 256 -8.66 -28.34 -7.43
CA ASN A 256 -9.49 -28.51 -8.62
C ASN A 256 -8.63 -28.46 -9.88
N PRO A 257 -8.57 -29.53 -10.71
CA PRO A 257 -7.78 -29.54 -11.95
C PRO A 257 -8.13 -28.42 -12.95
N ALA A 258 -9.34 -27.87 -12.88
CA ALA A 258 -9.72 -26.72 -13.73
C ALA A 258 -9.04 -25.42 -13.34
N ASP A 259 -8.39 -25.38 -12.19
CA ASP A 259 -7.69 -24.19 -11.65
C ASP A 259 -6.15 -24.26 -11.87
N SER A 260 -5.67 -25.27 -12.60
CA SER A 260 -4.25 -25.46 -12.94
C SER A 260 -3.87 -24.83 -14.27
#